data_1d37056842947710b3b4cec81bffbc80
#
_entry.id   1d37056842947710b3b4cec81bffbc80
#
_cell.length_a   1.000
_cell.length_b   1.000
_cell.length_c   1.000
_cell.angle_alpha   90.00
_cell.angle_beta   90.00
_cell.angle_gamma   90.00
#
_symmetry.space_group_name_H-M   'P 1'
#
loop_
_entity.id
_entity.type
_entity.pdbx_description
1 polymer ?
#
loop_
_entity_poly.entity_id
_entity_poly.type
_entity_poly.pdbx_seq_one_letter_code
_entity_poly.pdbx_strand_id
1 'polypeptide(L)'
;MSDELEFFFDPICPFCWVTSRWVVEVGRLRELAVHWRPLPLAMLNEGISYEERRKVSESYPDSHLRGLEMLRVIAAAEAVAGPEVVGDLYTRFGELVWDSPAPDGEGFDPVMRVMAQQRDLRPVLEDLGLDPALADAATGTDLDEGLAANVAEARRRCGDDVGTPILSFSPPDGPALFGPVIDSVPFGEDALRLWDATYTLATWPGFAELKRSLRSFPDTPLTARIAHGETTVR
;
A
#
# COMPACT_ATOMS: atom_id res chain seq x y z
N MET A 1 -21.49 -12.44 -1.52
CA MET A 1 -20.30 -11.59 -1.30
C MET A 1 -19.55 -11.51 -2.61
N SER A 2 -18.86 -10.42 -2.90
CA SER A 2 -18.06 -10.33 -4.12
C SER A 2 -16.88 -11.28 -4.05
N ASP A 3 -16.65 -12.00 -5.15
CA ASP A 3 -15.50 -12.88 -5.31
C ASP A 3 -14.33 -12.14 -5.98
N GLU A 4 -14.49 -10.83 -6.23
CA GLU A 4 -13.50 -9.94 -6.84
C GLU A 4 -13.28 -8.68 -6.01
N LEU A 5 -12.02 -8.29 -5.88
CA LEU A 5 -11.55 -7.10 -5.17
C LEU A 5 -10.51 -6.37 -5.99
N GLU A 6 -10.60 -5.06 -6.15
CA GLU A 6 -9.45 -4.23 -6.47
C GLU A 6 -8.84 -3.67 -5.19
N PHE A 7 -7.53 -3.83 -5.05
CA PHE A 7 -6.75 -3.34 -3.93
C PHE A 7 -5.76 -2.27 -4.40
N PHE A 8 -6.00 -1.03 -4.06
CA PHE A 8 -5.10 0.08 -4.39
C PHE A 8 -4.01 0.21 -3.33
N PHE A 9 -2.76 0.23 -3.75
CA PHE A 9 -1.61 0.14 -2.86
C PHE A 9 -0.42 1.01 -3.25
N ASP A 10 0.38 1.34 -2.24
CA ASP A 10 1.75 1.81 -2.38
C ASP A 10 2.66 0.90 -1.54
N PRO A 11 3.77 0.36 -2.10
CA PRO A 11 4.68 -0.51 -1.36
C PRO A 11 5.30 0.12 -0.12
N ILE A 12 5.39 1.46 -0.11
CA ILE A 12 5.95 2.20 1.02
C ILE A 12 4.91 2.53 2.11
N CYS A 13 3.63 2.22 1.87
CA CYS A 13 2.59 2.45 2.87
C CYS A 13 2.50 1.30 3.88
N PRO A 14 2.77 1.53 5.17
CA PRO A 14 2.73 0.48 6.19
C PRO A 14 1.33 -0.11 6.36
N PHE A 15 0.30 0.71 6.23
CA PHE A 15 -1.09 0.25 6.33
C PHE A 15 -1.51 -0.58 5.12
N CYS A 16 -1.03 -0.25 3.91
CA CYS A 16 -1.19 -1.12 2.75
C CYS A 16 -0.57 -2.48 3.00
N TRP A 17 0.64 -2.51 3.57
CA TRP A 17 1.35 -3.76 3.84
C TRP A 17 0.52 -4.69 4.73
N VAL A 18 0.15 -4.24 5.92
CA VAL A 18 -0.61 -5.05 6.87
C VAL A 18 -1.99 -5.43 6.30
N THR A 19 -2.72 -4.48 5.70
CA THR A 19 -4.04 -4.75 5.14
C THR A 19 -3.96 -5.71 3.95
N SER A 20 -2.94 -5.63 3.12
CA SER A 20 -2.76 -6.58 2.01
C SER A 20 -2.47 -8.01 2.50
N ARG A 21 -1.71 -8.16 3.59
CA ARG A 21 -1.47 -9.50 4.17
C ARG A 21 -2.76 -10.09 4.72
N TRP A 22 -3.63 -9.28 5.31
CA TRP A 22 -4.97 -9.72 5.68
C TRP A 22 -5.82 -10.12 4.45
N VAL A 23 -5.80 -9.35 3.36
CA VAL A 23 -6.52 -9.70 2.12
C VAL A 23 -6.01 -11.01 1.54
N VAL A 24 -4.70 -11.24 1.54
CA VAL A 24 -4.09 -12.51 1.13
C VAL A 24 -4.55 -13.68 2.01
N GLU A 25 -4.62 -13.48 3.33
CA GLU A 25 -5.14 -14.50 4.26
C GLU A 25 -6.62 -14.81 3.97
N VAL A 26 -7.44 -13.80 3.70
CA VAL A 26 -8.84 -14.02 3.28
C VAL A 26 -8.91 -14.83 2.00
N GLY A 27 -8.06 -14.51 1.00
CA GLY A 27 -8.00 -15.26 -0.27
C GLY A 27 -7.54 -16.72 -0.11
N ARG A 28 -6.84 -17.06 0.98
CA ARG A 28 -6.49 -18.45 1.32
C ARG A 28 -7.64 -19.21 1.96
N LEU A 29 -8.55 -18.52 2.62
CA LEU A 29 -9.66 -19.09 3.38
C LEU A 29 -10.96 -19.19 2.56
N ARG A 30 -11.09 -18.39 1.51
CA ARG A 30 -12.21 -18.39 0.57
C ARG A 30 -11.77 -17.98 -0.83
N GLU A 31 -12.55 -18.31 -1.86
CA GLU A 31 -12.28 -17.82 -3.21
C GLU A 31 -12.39 -16.28 -3.24
N LEU A 32 -11.29 -15.61 -3.65
CA LEU A 32 -11.21 -14.18 -3.82
C LEU A 32 -10.16 -13.85 -4.88
N ALA A 33 -10.60 -13.29 -6.00
CA ALA A 33 -9.70 -12.74 -7.00
C ALA A 33 -9.31 -11.30 -6.60
N VAL A 34 -8.01 -11.03 -6.46
CA VAL A 34 -7.51 -9.71 -6.08
C VAL A 34 -6.80 -9.07 -7.28
N HIS A 35 -7.34 -7.94 -7.73
CA HIS A 35 -6.75 -7.09 -8.77
C HIS A 35 -5.93 -5.99 -8.08
N TRP A 36 -4.63 -6.10 -8.14
CA TRP A 36 -3.71 -5.18 -7.50
C TRP A 36 -3.54 -3.91 -8.34
N ARG A 37 -3.80 -2.74 -7.75
CA ARG A 37 -3.79 -1.43 -8.44
C ARG A 37 -2.71 -0.51 -7.84
N PRO A 38 -1.63 -0.23 -8.57
CA PRO A 38 -0.62 0.74 -8.16
C PRO A 38 -1.23 2.13 -7.88
N LEU A 39 -0.99 2.69 -6.68
CA LEU A 39 -1.50 4.01 -6.27
C LEU A 39 -0.39 4.81 -5.56
N PRO A 40 0.42 5.60 -6.30
CA PRO A 40 1.54 6.31 -5.72
C PRO A 40 1.12 7.37 -4.70
N LEU A 41 1.56 7.23 -3.45
CA LEU A 41 1.39 8.27 -2.42
C LEU A 41 2.08 9.58 -2.80
N ALA A 42 3.18 9.52 -3.54
CA ALA A 42 3.85 10.71 -4.05
C ALA A 42 2.92 11.56 -4.93
N MET A 43 2.15 10.90 -5.82
CA MET A 43 1.19 11.58 -6.71
C MET A 43 -0.13 11.90 -6.00
N LEU A 44 -0.62 10.99 -5.14
CA LEU A 44 -1.85 11.21 -4.36
C LEU A 44 -1.72 12.44 -3.47
N ASN A 45 -0.52 12.69 -2.94
CA ASN A 45 -0.20 13.83 -2.08
C ASN A 45 0.39 15.02 -2.86
N GLU A 46 0.34 15.02 -4.18
CA GLU A 46 0.79 16.15 -4.99
C GLU A 46 0.00 17.42 -4.61
N GLY A 47 0.72 18.52 -4.39
CA GLY A 47 0.13 19.78 -3.91
C GLY A 47 -0.06 19.87 -2.38
N ILE A 48 0.15 18.80 -1.63
CA ILE A 48 0.20 18.84 -0.17
C ILE A 48 1.61 19.24 0.25
N SER A 49 1.72 20.28 1.08
CA SER A 49 3.03 20.71 1.61
C SER A 49 3.66 19.60 2.44
N TYR A 50 4.93 19.26 2.11
CA TYR A 50 5.72 18.36 2.94
C TYR A 50 6.33 19.03 4.18
N GLU A 51 6.16 20.34 4.38
CA GLU A 51 6.76 21.07 5.51
C GLU A 51 6.38 20.47 6.87
N GLU A 52 5.07 20.20 7.08
CA GLU A 52 4.62 19.58 8.34
C GLU A 52 5.13 18.15 8.50
N ARG A 53 5.22 17.41 7.41
CA ARG A 53 5.71 16.03 7.41
C ARG A 53 7.23 15.97 7.63
N ARG A 54 7.99 16.94 7.11
CA ARG A 54 9.43 17.08 7.39
C ARG A 54 9.72 17.33 8.86
N LYS A 55 8.79 17.91 9.62
CA LYS A 55 8.93 18.02 11.09
C LYS A 55 8.98 16.67 11.79
N VAL A 56 8.36 15.64 11.19
CA VAL A 56 8.41 14.26 11.69
C VAL A 56 9.71 13.58 11.24
N SER A 57 10.08 13.75 9.98
CA SER A 57 11.36 13.29 9.40
C SER A 57 11.67 14.04 8.11
N GLU A 58 12.91 14.49 7.98
CA GLU A 58 13.43 15.07 6.72
C GLU A 58 13.38 14.06 5.56
N SER A 59 13.43 12.76 5.86
CA SER A 59 13.36 11.67 4.88
C SER A 59 11.94 11.37 4.38
N TYR A 60 10.93 12.07 4.86
CA TYR A 60 9.53 11.77 4.51
C TYR A 60 9.26 11.86 2.99
N PRO A 61 9.67 12.93 2.26
CA PRO A 61 9.46 13.01 0.82
C PRO A 61 10.21 11.91 0.05
N ASP A 62 11.45 11.59 0.48
CA ASP A 62 12.26 10.57 -0.17
C ASP A 62 11.64 9.17 -0.02
N SER A 63 10.99 8.88 1.10
CA SER A 63 10.28 7.62 1.27
C SER A 63 9.14 7.47 0.24
N HIS A 64 8.36 8.52 0.00
CA HIS A 64 7.32 8.51 -1.02
C HIS A 64 7.90 8.38 -2.45
N LEU A 65 9.06 9.00 -2.71
CA LEU A 65 9.76 8.81 -3.98
C LEU A 65 10.18 7.35 -4.18
N ARG A 66 10.67 6.66 -3.12
CA ARG A 66 10.99 5.22 -3.22
C ARG A 66 9.75 4.38 -3.55
N GLY A 67 8.58 4.71 -2.99
CA GLY A 67 7.32 4.07 -3.37
C GLY A 67 7.00 4.24 -4.85
N LEU A 68 7.09 5.47 -5.35
CA LEU A 68 6.85 5.77 -6.77
C LEU A 68 7.81 5.01 -7.69
N GLU A 69 9.10 4.94 -7.35
CA GLU A 69 10.09 4.17 -8.12
C GLU A 69 9.74 2.68 -8.20
N MET A 70 9.34 2.07 -7.08
CA MET A 70 8.86 0.69 -7.07
C MET A 70 7.62 0.50 -7.93
N LEU A 71 6.68 1.43 -7.87
CA LEU A 71 5.43 1.36 -8.65
C LEU A 71 5.66 1.52 -10.15
N ARG A 72 6.64 2.32 -10.57
CA ARG A 72 7.06 2.39 -11.98
C ARG A 72 7.62 1.06 -12.48
N VAL A 73 8.43 0.38 -11.67
CA VAL A 73 8.95 -0.95 -12.01
C VAL A 73 7.81 -1.98 -12.09
N ILE A 74 6.87 -1.94 -11.17
CA ILE A 74 5.67 -2.79 -11.21
C ILE A 74 4.87 -2.53 -12.50
N ALA A 75 4.63 -1.28 -12.86
CA ALA A 75 3.90 -0.93 -14.08
C ALA A 75 4.65 -1.35 -15.35
N ALA A 76 5.99 -1.26 -15.38
CA ALA A 76 6.81 -1.76 -16.47
C ALA A 76 6.69 -3.28 -16.61
N ALA A 77 6.72 -4.00 -15.51
CA ALA A 77 6.57 -5.45 -15.49
C ALA A 77 5.16 -5.88 -15.91
N GLU A 78 4.12 -5.20 -15.43
CA GLU A 78 2.73 -5.43 -15.84
C GLU A 78 2.55 -5.28 -17.37
N ALA A 79 3.16 -4.25 -17.95
CA ALA A 79 3.05 -3.99 -19.39
C ALA A 79 3.64 -5.12 -20.26
N VAL A 80 4.63 -5.87 -19.77
CA VAL A 80 5.28 -6.95 -20.54
C VAL A 80 4.83 -8.34 -20.16
N ALA A 81 4.43 -8.56 -18.89
CA ALA A 81 4.12 -9.88 -18.35
C ALA A 81 2.64 -10.05 -17.94
N GLY A 82 1.84 -8.97 -18.00
CA GLY A 82 0.43 -8.97 -17.62
C GLY A 82 0.17 -8.69 -16.14
N PRO A 83 -1.11 -8.55 -15.74
CA PRO A 83 -1.48 -8.12 -14.39
C PRO A 83 -1.16 -9.13 -13.28
N GLU A 84 -0.93 -10.38 -13.63
CA GLU A 84 -0.71 -11.46 -12.67
C GLU A 84 0.58 -11.26 -11.85
N VAL A 85 1.58 -10.55 -12.41
CA VAL A 85 2.86 -10.31 -11.73
C VAL A 85 2.78 -9.20 -10.68
N VAL A 86 1.75 -8.34 -10.72
CA VAL A 86 1.65 -7.15 -9.86
C VAL A 86 1.61 -7.53 -8.38
N GLY A 87 0.81 -8.52 -8.02
CA GLY A 87 0.67 -8.98 -6.64
C GLY A 87 1.96 -9.57 -6.06
N ASP A 88 2.67 -10.36 -6.87
CA ASP A 88 3.94 -10.95 -6.48
C ASP A 88 5.03 -9.88 -6.31
N LEU A 89 5.14 -8.96 -7.27
CA LEU A 89 6.08 -7.84 -7.17
C LEU A 89 5.78 -6.94 -5.97
N TYR A 90 4.50 -6.62 -5.74
CA TYR A 90 4.10 -5.87 -4.56
C TYR A 90 4.53 -6.58 -3.26
N THR A 91 4.30 -7.89 -3.18
CA THR A 91 4.70 -8.69 -2.02
C THR A 91 6.21 -8.65 -1.83
N ARG A 92 6.99 -8.95 -2.87
CA ARG A 92 8.45 -8.98 -2.78
C ARG A 92 9.07 -7.62 -2.50
N PHE A 93 8.56 -6.54 -3.09
CA PHE A 93 9.03 -5.19 -2.80
C PHE A 93 8.63 -4.73 -1.39
N GLY A 94 7.43 -5.12 -0.93
CA GLY A 94 7.01 -4.88 0.44
C GLY A 94 7.91 -5.60 1.47
N GLU A 95 8.29 -6.86 1.22
CA GLU A 95 9.24 -7.61 2.06
C GLU A 95 10.59 -6.89 2.16
N LEU A 96 11.12 -6.33 1.05
CA LEU A 96 12.38 -5.56 1.08
C LEU A 96 12.31 -4.35 2.02
N VAL A 97 11.13 -3.81 2.25
CA VAL A 97 10.91 -2.65 3.13
C VAL A 97 10.55 -3.10 4.54
N TRP A 98 9.45 -3.86 4.66
CA TRP A 98 8.78 -4.09 5.94
C TRP A 98 9.39 -5.22 6.76
N ASP A 99 10.13 -6.14 6.12
CA ASP A 99 10.89 -7.19 6.79
C ASP A 99 12.32 -6.76 7.11
N SER A 100 12.69 -5.51 6.78
CA SER A 100 13.96 -4.92 7.22
C SER A 100 14.04 -4.89 8.75
N PRO A 101 15.23 -5.11 9.33
CA PRO A 101 15.41 -5.00 10.78
C PRO A 101 15.04 -3.60 11.30
N ALA A 102 14.44 -3.56 12.49
CA ALA A 102 14.15 -2.30 13.16
C ALA A 102 15.46 -1.49 13.37
N PRO A 103 15.52 -0.23 12.93
CA PRO A 103 16.69 0.60 13.10
C PRO A 103 16.95 0.92 14.58
N ASP A 104 18.19 1.32 14.88
CA ASP A 104 18.51 1.89 16.18
C ASP A 104 17.94 3.31 16.30
N GLY A 105 17.53 3.69 17.51
CA GLY A 105 16.90 4.96 17.81
C GLY A 105 15.45 4.83 18.25
N GLU A 106 14.88 5.92 18.72
CA GLU A 106 13.51 6.03 19.16
C GLU A 106 12.68 6.85 18.15
N GLY A 107 11.35 6.61 18.16
CA GLY A 107 10.40 7.34 17.34
C GLY A 107 10.41 6.94 15.86
N PHE A 108 9.79 7.79 15.05
CA PHE A 108 9.46 7.47 13.66
C PHE A 108 10.57 7.81 12.66
N ASP A 109 11.43 8.79 12.96
CA ASP A 109 12.47 9.25 12.03
C ASP A 109 13.48 8.16 11.60
N PRO A 110 13.98 7.27 12.48
CA PRO A 110 14.83 6.16 12.05
C PRO A 110 14.13 5.22 11.03
N VAL A 111 12.86 4.92 11.22
CA VAL A 111 12.06 4.11 10.30
C VAL A 111 11.92 4.81 8.95
N MET A 112 11.61 6.11 8.94
CA MET A 112 11.53 6.89 7.70
C MET A 112 12.84 6.89 6.91
N ARG A 113 13.98 6.95 7.59
CA ARG A 113 15.30 6.83 6.94
C ARG A 113 15.51 5.48 6.27
N VAL A 114 15.05 4.39 6.87
CA VAL A 114 15.10 3.06 6.23
C VAL A 114 14.16 3.00 5.03
N MET A 115 12.94 3.53 5.16
CA MET A 115 11.97 3.58 4.06
C MET A 115 12.50 4.40 2.86
N ALA A 116 13.24 5.47 3.11
CA ALA A 116 13.85 6.33 2.09
C ALA A 116 15.10 5.74 1.40
N GLN A 117 15.62 4.60 1.86
CA GLN A 117 16.80 3.98 1.25
C GLN A 117 16.52 3.51 -0.17
N GLN A 118 17.49 3.78 -1.06
CA GLN A 118 17.50 3.18 -2.39
C GLN A 118 17.72 1.67 -2.28
N ARG A 119 16.95 0.90 -3.04
CA ARG A 119 17.05 -0.56 -3.09
C ARG A 119 17.32 -1.03 -4.51
N ASP A 120 18.15 -2.03 -4.66
CA ASP A 120 18.28 -2.72 -5.94
C ASP A 120 17.08 -3.68 -6.10
N LEU A 121 16.27 -3.43 -7.13
CA LEU A 121 15.07 -4.22 -7.42
C LEU A 121 15.34 -5.37 -8.40
N ARG A 122 16.52 -5.39 -9.04
CA ARG A 122 16.89 -6.41 -10.05
C ARG A 122 16.83 -7.83 -9.52
N PRO A 123 17.37 -8.14 -8.30
CA PRO A 123 17.30 -9.51 -7.79
C PRO A 123 15.87 -10.03 -7.62
N VAL A 124 14.92 -9.16 -7.25
CA VAL A 124 13.51 -9.56 -7.14
C VAL A 124 12.91 -9.87 -8.50
N LEU A 125 13.24 -9.08 -9.52
CA LEU A 125 12.79 -9.35 -10.89
C LEU A 125 13.33 -10.69 -11.39
N GLU A 126 14.62 -10.95 -11.19
CA GLU A 126 15.27 -12.23 -11.54
C GLU A 126 14.61 -13.43 -10.83
N ASP A 127 14.35 -13.32 -9.52
CA ASP A 127 13.70 -14.37 -8.74
C ASP A 127 12.28 -14.70 -9.25
N LEU A 128 11.60 -13.72 -9.83
CA LEU A 128 10.27 -13.87 -10.44
C LEU A 128 10.34 -14.22 -11.94
N GLY A 129 11.54 -14.44 -12.50
CA GLY A 129 11.74 -14.78 -13.90
C GLY A 129 11.48 -13.63 -14.88
N LEU A 130 11.56 -12.39 -14.39
CA LEU A 130 11.39 -11.17 -15.19
C LEU A 130 12.76 -10.60 -15.59
N ASP A 131 12.77 -9.79 -16.66
CA ASP A 131 13.99 -9.10 -17.10
C ASP A 131 14.43 -8.08 -16.02
N PRO A 132 15.64 -8.21 -15.45
CA PRO A 132 16.15 -7.27 -14.45
C PRO A 132 16.31 -5.84 -15.00
N ALA A 133 16.39 -5.65 -16.32
CA ALA A 133 16.43 -4.33 -16.94
C ALA A 133 15.14 -3.51 -16.70
N LEU A 134 14.02 -4.15 -16.35
CA LEU A 134 12.78 -3.47 -15.95
C LEU A 134 13.00 -2.54 -14.73
N ALA A 135 14.00 -2.81 -13.90
CA ALA A 135 14.38 -1.93 -12.79
C ALA A 135 14.79 -0.51 -13.26
N ASP A 136 15.22 -0.33 -14.50
CA ASP A 136 15.60 0.98 -15.05
C ASP A 136 14.39 1.92 -15.18
N ALA A 137 13.16 1.38 -15.21
CA ALA A 137 11.93 2.16 -15.18
C ALA A 137 11.76 3.00 -13.91
N ALA A 138 12.42 2.63 -12.81
CA ALA A 138 12.32 3.35 -11.54
C ALA A 138 12.52 4.87 -11.66
N THR A 139 13.47 5.30 -12.50
CA THR A 139 13.84 6.71 -12.70
C THR A 139 13.18 7.37 -13.92
N GLY A 140 12.50 6.58 -14.77
CA GLY A 140 11.76 7.07 -15.93
C GLY A 140 10.40 7.64 -15.54
N THR A 141 9.81 8.46 -16.43
CA THR A 141 8.48 9.03 -16.22
C THR A 141 7.45 8.55 -17.25
N ASP A 142 7.83 7.64 -18.13
CA ASP A 142 6.99 7.19 -19.24
C ASP A 142 5.72 6.46 -18.78
N LEU A 143 5.72 5.93 -17.55
CA LEU A 143 4.60 5.21 -16.94
C LEU A 143 3.76 6.08 -16.00
N ASP A 144 4.16 7.33 -15.77
CA ASP A 144 3.52 8.21 -14.79
C ASP A 144 2.07 8.56 -15.17
N GLU A 145 1.74 8.66 -16.45
CA GLU A 145 0.37 8.90 -16.92
C GLU A 145 -0.57 7.77 -16.48
N GLY A 146 -0.15 6.51 -16.62
CA GLY A 146 -0.93 5.35 -16.17
C GLY A 146 -1.09 5.31 -14.65
N LEU A 147 -0.03 5.64 -13.91
CA LEU A 147 -0.07 5.72 -12.45
C LEU A 147 -0.98 6.87 -11.97
N ALA A 148 -0.92 8.03 -12.62
CA ALA A 148 -1.79 9.16 -12.34
C ALA A 148 -3.26 8.85 -12.63
N ALA A 149 -3.55 8.06 -13.68
CA ALA A 149 -4.91 7.58 -13.96
C ALA A 149 -5.47 6.73 -12.81
N ASN A 150 -4.67 5.88 -12.17
CA ASN A 150 -5.09 5.13 -10.98
C ASN A 150 -5.38 6.07 -9.79
N VAL A 151 -4.61 7.16 -9.63
CA VAL A 151 -4.89 8.18 -8.60
C VAL A 151 -6.22 8.87 -8.88
N ALA A 152 -6.47 9.27 -10.12
CA ALA A 152 -7.72 9.89 -10.51
C ALA A 152 -8.92 8.97 -10.28
N GLU A 153 -8.77 7.67 -10.59
CA GLU A 153 -9.81 6.67 -10.36
C GLU A 153 -10.08 6.46 -8.87
N ALA A 154 -9.05 6.38 -8.04
CA ALA A 154 -9.19 6.26 -6.60
C ALA A 154 -9.96 7.46 -6.00
N ARG A 155 -9.60 8.68 -6.40
CA ARG A 155 -10.32 9.91 -6.00
C ARG A 155 -11.76 9.94 -6.47
N ARG A 156 -12.00 9.50 -7.70
CA ARG A 156 -13.38 9.41 -8.24
C ARG A 156 -14.27 8.50 -7.39
N ARG A 157 -13.72 7.38 -6.87
CA ARG A 157 -14.46 6.39 -6.10
C ARG A 157 -14.64 6.76 -4.63
N CYS A 158 -13.61 7.32 -4.01
CA CYS A 158 -13.55 7.53 -2.56
C CYS A 158 -13.52 9.01 -2.14
N GLY A 159 -13.44 9.96 -3.10
CA GLY A 159 -13.27 11.39 -2.80
C GLY A 159 -11.80 11.81 -2.70
N ASP A 160 -11.58 13.11 -2.44
CA ASP A 160 -10.23 13.69 -2.47
C ASP A 160 -9.47 13.55 -1.14
N ASP A 161 -10.18 13.38 -0.02
CA ASP A 161 -9.58 13.23 1.32
C ASP A 161 -9.37 11.76 1.68
N VAL A 162 -8.54 11.10 0.88
CA VAL A 162 -8.24 9.67 1.05
C VAL A 162 -6.74 9.40 1.04
N GLY A 163 -6.37 8.27 1.60
CA GLY A 163 -5.05 7.69 1.56
C GLY A 163 -5.07 6.29 0.96
N THR A 164 -4.10 5.48 1.36
CA THR A 164 -4.02 4.07 1.01
C THR A 164 -4.00 3.21 2.29
N PRO A 165 -4.53 1.96 2.27
CA PRO A 165 -5.10 1.24 1.13
C PRO A 165 -6.52 1.69 0.77
N ILE A 166 -6.95 1.41 -0.48
CA ILE A 166 -8.35 1.48 -0.88
C ILE A 166 -8.79 0.08 -1.34
N LEU A 167 -9.92 -0.37 -0.85
CA LEU A 167 -10.57 -1.62 -1.24
C LEU A 167 -11.83 -1.32 -2.06
N SER A 168 -11.90 -1.84 -3.28
CA SER A 168 -13.08 -1.73 -4.15
C SER A 168 -13.66 -3.11 -4.41
N PHE A 169 -14.89 -3.30 -3.98
CA PHE A 169 -15.62 -4.57 -4.08
C PHE A 169 -16.44 -4.62 -5.38
N SER A 170 -16.47 -5.77 -6.04
CA SER A 170 -17.19 -5.96 -7.32
C SER A 170 -16.82 -4.90 -8.38
N PRO A 171 -15.53 -4.78 -8.71
CA PRO A 171 -15.09 -3.79 -9.72
C PRO A 171 -15.74 -4.06 -11.09
N PRO A 172 -15.85 -3.06 -11.97
CA PRO A 172 -15.37 -1.68 -11.82
C PRO A 172 -16.36 -0.75 -11.11
N ASP A 173 -17.64 -1.13 -10.97
CA ASP A 173 -18.73 -0.23 -10.58
C ASP A 173 -19.17 -0.39 -9.11
N GLY A 174 -18.58 -1.35 -8.41
CA GLY A 174 -18.91 -1.62 -7.03
C GLY A 174 -18.37 -0.57 -6.05
N PRO A 175 -18.79 -0.63 -4.78
CA PRO A 175 -18.38 0.33 -3.77
C PRO A 175 -16.90 0.22 -3.43
N ALA A 176 -16.29 1.38 -3.14
CA ALA A 176 -14.91 1.45 -2.68
C ALA A 176 -14.83 2.21 -1.36
N LEU A 177 -13.92 1.79 -0.47
CA LEU A 177 -13.64 2.44 0.80
C LEU A 177 -12.14 2.66 0.96
N PHE A 178 -11.76 3.80 1.52
CA PHE A 178 -10.44 3.99 2.11
C PHE A 178 -10.33 3.15 3.40
N GLY A 179 -9.38 2.26 3.44
CA GLY A 179 -9.21 1.30 4.54
C GLY A 179 -9.75 -0.11 4.24
N PRO A 180 -9.88 -0.97 5.28
CA PRO A 180 -9.63 -0.68 6.67
C PRO A 180 -8.16 -0.38 6.96
N VAL A 181 -7.90 0.58 7.84
CA VAL A 181 -6.57 0.87 8.37
C VAL A 181 -6.40 0.07 9.64
N ILE A 182 -5.56 -0.97 9.59
CA ILE A 182 -5.30 -1.89 10.70
C ILE A 182 -3.81 -1.92 11.05
N ASP A 183 -3.50 -2.22 12.30
CA ASP A 183 -2.12 -2.25 12.81
C ASP A 183 -1.51 -3.66 12.85
N SER A 184 -2.33 -4.69 12.73
CA SER A 184 -1.90 -6.08 12.77
C SER A 184 -2.72 -6.95 11.83
N VAL A 185 -2.14 -8.04 11.34
CA VAL A 185 -2.79 -8.97 10.42
C VAL A 185 -3.68 -9.92 11.22
N PRO A 186 -5.01 -9.92 11.04
CA PRO A 186 -5.85 -10.96 11.62
C PRO A 186 -5.74 -12.26 10.80
N PHE A 187 -5.87 -13.40 11.47
CA PHE A 187 -5.78 -14.73 10.85
C PHE A 187 -7.04 -15.57 11.11
N GLY A 188 -7.26 -16.58 10.26
CA GLY A 188 -8.33 -17.55 10.41
C GLY A 188 -9.71 -16.90 10.50
N GLU A 189 -10.50 -17.28 11.52
CA GLU A 189 -11.85 -16.76 11.71
C GLU A 189 -11.91 -15.25 11.96
N ASP A 190 -10.90 -14.67 12.61
CA ASP A 190 -10.84 -13.23 12.82
C ASP A 190 -10.62 -12.46 11.51
N ALA A 191 -9.83 -13.03 10.59
CA ALA A 191 -9.67 -12.47 9.25
C ALA A 191 -10.99 -12.43 8.49
N LEU A 192 -11.74 -13.53 8.52
CA LEU A 192 -13.05 -13.62 7.87
C LEU A 192 -14.09 -12.70 8.52
N ARG A 193 -14.07 -12.61 9.85
CA ARG A 193 -14.99 -11.75 10.61
C ARG A 193 -14.77 -10.26 10.29
N LEU A 194 -13.52 -9.83 10.18
CA LEU A 194 -13.19 -8.47 9.76
C LEU A 194 -13.59 -8.22 8.31
N TRP A 195 -13.39 -9.20 7.42
CA TRP A 195 -13.79 -9.12 6.02
C TRP A 195 -15.30 -8.92 5.87
N ASP A 196 -16.09 -9.75 6.54
CA ASP A 196 -17.56 -9.70 6.45
C ASP A 196 -18.11 -8.37 6.99
N ALA A 197 -17.49 -7.84 8.07
CA ALA A 197 -17.83 -6.52 8.61
C ALA A 197 -17.49 -5.40 7.62
N THR A 198 -16.29 -5.44 7.03
CA THR A 198 -15.82 -4.45 6.05
C THR A 198 -16.70 -4.46 4.79
N TYR A 199 -16.98 -5.66 4.27
CA TYR A 199 -17.86 -5.84 3.11
C TYR A 199 -19.28 -5.31 3.39
N THR A 200 -19.84 -5.61 4.56
CA THR A 200 -21.16 -5.12 4.98
C THR A 200 -21.19 -3.59 5.00
N LEU A 201 -20.17 -2.95 5.58
CA LEU A 201 -20.08 -1.49 5.61
C LEU A 201 -19.93 -0.91 4.20
N ALA A 202 -19.04 -1.49 3.38
CA ALA A 202 -18.80 -1.02 2.03
C ALA A 202 -20.06 -1.05 1.15
N THR A 203 -20.85 -2.11 1.30
CA THR A 203 -22.06 -2.30 0.48
C THR A 203 -23.33 -1.73 1.09
N TRP A 204 -23.25 -1.14 2.29
CA TRP A 204 -24.41 -0.55 2.95
C TRP A 204 -24.82 0.75 2.27
N PRO A 205 -26.07 0.89 1.76
CA PRO A 205 -26.52 2.11 1.11
C PRO A 205 -26.44 3.33 2.04
N GLY A 206 -25.74 4.38 1.56
CA GLY A 206 -25.60 5.63 2.33
C GLY A 206 -24.53 5.61 3.43
N PHE A 207 -23.76 4.50 3.59
CA PHE A 207 -22.59 4.52 4.45
C PHE A 207 -21.47 5.32 3.79
N ALA A 208 -20.83 6.21 4.54
CA ALA A 208 -19.77 7.06 4.05
C ALA A 208 -18.46 6.86 4.83
N GLU A 209 -18.50 7.00 6.15
CA GLU A 209 -17.25 6.98 6.95
C GLU A 209 -17.48 6.43 8.35
N LEU A 210 -16.44 5.73 8.85
CA LEU A 210 -16.28 5.35 10.25
C LEU A 210 -14.82 5.55 10.63
N LYS A 211 -14.54 6.48 11.55
CA LYS A 211 -13.18 6.90 11.89
C LYS A 211 -12.95 6.91 13.40
N ARG A 212 -11.75 6.50 13.81
CA ARG A 212 -11.25 6.65 15.18
C ARG A 212 -9.77 6.99 15.17
N SER A 213 -9.23 7.46 16.29
CA SER A 213 -7.79 7.68 16.44
C SER A 213 -7.03 6.36 16.26
N LEU A 214 -5.94 6.41 15.51
CA LEU A 214 -4.98 5.31 15.41
C LEU A 214 -4.36 5.09 16.80
N ARG A 215 -4.26 3.84 17.24
CA ARG A 215 -3.75 3.49 18.58
C ARG A 215 -2.34 2.93 18.54
N SER A 216 -1.95 2.33 17.42
CA SER A 216 -0.62 1.76 17.21
C SER A 216 -0.20 1.90 15.75
N PHE A 217 1.10 1.93 15.52
CA PHE A 217 1.64 1.86 14.17
C PHE A 217 1.62 0.39 13.70
N PRO A 218 1.56 0.11 12.39
CA PRO A 218 1.56 -1.26 11.87
C PRO A 218 2.70 -2.11 12.43
N ASP A 219 2.37 -3.31 12.88
CA ASP A 219 3.31 -4.27 13.45
C ASP A 219 4.06 -5.00 12.32
N THR A 220 5.31 -4.62 12.14
CA THR A 220 6.24 -5.22 11.17
C THR A 220 7.63 -5.29 11.80
N PRO A 221 8.56 -6.12 11.27
CA PRO A 221 9.94 -6.12 11.71
C PRO A 221 10.58 -4.73 11.72
N LEU A 222 10.33 -3.91 10.68
CA LEU A 222 10.87 -2.55 10.58
C LEU A 222 10.36 -1.62 11.68
N THR A 223 9.11 -1.77 12.10
CA THR A 223 8.43 -0.86 13.04
C THR A 223 8.42 -1.37 14.48
N ALA A 224 9.04 -2.50 14.76
CA ALA A 224 8.95 -3.20 16.05
C ALA A 224 9.38 -2.37 17.28
N ARG A 225 10.18 -1.32 17.08
CA ARG A 225 10.65 -0.42 18.15
C ARG A 225 9.84 0.88 18.28
N ILE A 226 8.83 1.10 17.44
CA ILE A 226 7.97 2.28 17.59
C ILE A 226 7.05 2.05 18.78
N ALA A 227 7.12 2.94 19.80
CA ALA A 227 6.27 2.85 20.97
C ALA A 227 4.79 3.00 20.61
N HIS A 228 3.94 2.16 21.18
CA HIS A 228 2.51 2.29 21.07
C HIS A 228 2.06 3.65 21.64
N GLY A 229 1.50 4.50 20.84
CA GLY A 229 0.95 5.81 21.25
C GLY A 229 1.72 7.03 20.76
N GLU A 230 2.90 6.90 20.14
CA GLU A 230 3.65 8.04 19.56
C GLU A 230 3.19 8.48 18.17
N THR A 231 2.21 7.79 17.59
CA THR A 231 1.74 8.09 16.24
C THR A 231 0.73 9.21 16.25
N THR A 232 1.19 10.46 16.38
CA THR A 232 0.37 11.63 16.04
C THR A 232 0.79 12.12 14.65
N VAL A 233 0.49 11.35 13.63
CA VAL A 233 0.47 11.87 12.27
C VAL A 233 -0.99 12.20 11.96
N ARG A 234 -1.34 13.47 12.16
CA ARG A 234 -2.59 14.07 11.67
C ARG A 234 -2.40 14.52 10.25
#